data_38edf49d6a5811ba82bb987dbd4c0cb1
#
_entry.id   38edf49d6a5811ba82bb987dbd4c0cb1
#
_cell.length_a   1.000
_cell.length_b   1.000
_cell.length_c   1.000
_cell.angle_alpha   90.00
_cell.angle_beta   90.00
_cell.angle_gamma   90.00
#
_symmetry.space_group_name_H-M   'P 1'
#
loop_
_entity.id
_entity.type
_entity.pdbx_description
1 polymer ?
#
loop_
_entity_poly.entity_id
_entity_poly.type
_entity_poly.pdbx_seq_one_letter_code
_entity_poly.pdbx_strand_id
1 'polypeptide(L)'
;YVSNKEIKLEENPNIEIVTHTEFLRDENMISLLENNRFDYVVDAIDTLSPKVFLAAWSIYFDIPIVSSMGSGGKMDTQKIEIADISKTYNCALARMMRKKLHKLKVYENIIAVFSPEEVSKDCVVEQRSENKISNVGTISYMPAMFGCTIASVVIRELIGIQVIKRKDNGRNDRSVLQKYR
;
A
#
# COMPACT_ATOMS: atom_id res chain seq x y z
N TYR A 1 -24.61 -4.57 -7.37
CA TYR A 1 -23.14 -4.42 -7.27
C TYR A 1 -22.50 -5.30 -8.33
N VAL A 2 -22.03 -4.72 -9.43
CA VAL A 2 -21.16 -5.43 -10.38
C VAL A 2 -19.81 -5.62 -9.68
N SER A 3 -19.29 -6.83 -9.64
CA SER A 3 -18.00 -7.08 -9.00
C SER A 3 -16.87 -6.46 -9.82
N ASN A 4 -15.80 -5.99 -9.18
CA ASN A 4 -14.63 -5.48 -9.89
C ASN A 4 -14.02 -6.50 -10.86
N LYS A 5 -14.26 -7.80 -10.63
CA LYS A 5 -13.83 -8.89 -11.51
C LYS A 5 -14.61 -8.88 -12.83
N GLU A 6 -15.93 -8.69 -12.78
CA GLU A 6 -16.78 -8.64 -13.97
C GLU A 6 -16.42 -7.46 -14.88
N ILE A 7 -16.27 -6.26 -14.31
CA ILE A 7 -15.84 -5.06 -15.05
C ILE A 7 -14.49 -5.30 -15.76
N LYS A 8 -13.52 -5.85 -15.07
CA LYS A 8 -12.19 -6.12 -15.66
C LYS A 8 -12.23 -7.13 -16.78
N LEU A 9 -13.09 -8.14 -16.70
CA LEU A 9 -13.27 -9.13 -17.76
C LEU A 9 -14.00 -8.57 -18.98
N GLU A 10 -14.87 -7.58 -18.81
CA GLU A 10 -15.49 -6.85 -19.93
C GLU A 10 -14.45 -6.01 -20.68
N GLU A 11 -13.54 -5.33 -19.94
CA GLU A 11 -12.47 -4.51 -20.53
C GLU A 11 -11.38 -5.36 -21.19
N ASN A 12 -11.00 -6.47 -20.59
CA ASN A 12 -10.00 -7.40 -21.12
C ASN A 12 -10.39 -8.86 -20.81
N PRO A 13 -11.04 -9.54 -21.76
CA PRO A 13 -11.52 -10.92 -21.55
C PRO A 13 -10.39 -11.95 -21.40
N ASN A 14 -9.17 -11.62 -21.80
CA ASN A 14 -8.01 -12.52 -21.68
C ASN A 14 -7.28 -12.41 -20.34
N ILE A 15 -7.72 -11.52 -19.44
CA ILE A 15 -7.09 -11.38 -18.13
C ILE A 15 -7.49 -12.54 -17.20
N GLU A 16 -6.51 -13.21 -16.63
CA GLU A 16 -6.75 -14.17 -15.56
C GLU A 16 -6.84 -13.45 -14.22
N ILE A 17 -7.96 -13.62 -13.50
CA ILE A 17 -8.20 -12.99 -12.21
C ILE A 17 -8.42 -14.08 -11.15
N VAL A 18 -7.46 -14.22 -10.26
CA VAL A 18 -7.57 -15.08 -9.07
C VAL A 18 -8.04 -14.22 -7.89
N THR A 19 -9.10 -14.64 -7.22
CA THR A 19 -9.67 -13.92 -6.07
C THR A 19 -9.51 -14.73 -4.79
N HIS A 20 -9.02 -14.06 -3.73
CA HIS A 20 -8.95 -14.59 -2.38
C HIS A 20 -9.94 -13.84 -1.51
N THR A 21 -10.90 -14.55 -0.91
CA THR A 21 -11.98 -13.96 -0.07
C THR A 21 -11.67 -14.04 1.41
N GLU A 22 -10.52 -14.59 1.77
CA GLU A 22 -10.04 -14.74 3.15
C GLU A 22 -9.41 -13.43 3.66
N PHE A 23 -9.42 -13.26 4.95
CA PHE A 23 -8.70 -12.17 5.59
C PHE A 23 -7.19 -12.48 5.56
N LEU A 24 -6.45 -11.81 4.69
CA LEU A 24 -5.01 -12.01 4.53
C LEU A 24 -4.25 -11.40 5.70
N ARG A 25 -3.74 -12.27 6.57
CA ARG A 25 -2.82 -11.92 7.66
C ARG A 25 -1.95 -13.13 8.01
N ASP A 26 -0.86 -12.86 8.69
CA ASP A 26 0.04 -13.88 9.25
C ASP A 26 0.45 -14.94 8.20
N GLU A 27 0.30 -16.21 8.52
CA GLU A 27 0.73 -17.34 7.68
C GLU A 27 0.08 -17.37 6.28
N ASN A 28 -1.20 -16.97 6.17
CA ASN A 28 -1.90 -16.98 4.88
C ASN A 28 -1.28 -15.97 3.92
N MET A 29 -0.88 -14.79 4.40
CA MET A 29 -0.21 -13.77 3.59
C MET A 29 1.19 -14.23 3.18
N ILE A 30 1.93 -14.86 4.08
CA ILE A 30 3.26 -15.41 3.80
C ILE A 30 3.15 -16.48 2.71
N SER A 31 2.25 -17.44 2.88
CA SER A 31 2.03 -18.53 1.92
C SER A 31 1.62 -17.99 0.55
N LEU A 32 0.77 -16.96 0.50
CA LEU A 32 0.37 -16.32 -0.75
C LEU A 32 1.57 -15.71 -1.49
N LEU A 33 2.42 -14.98 -0.79
CA LEU A 33 3.59 -14.31 -1.40
C LEU A 33 4.71 -15.31 -1.75
N GLU A 34 4.88 -16.37 -0.97
CA GLU A 34 5.92 -17.39 -1.18
C GLU A 34 5.60 -18.34 -2.32
N ASN A 35 4.33 -18.77 -2.42
CA ASN A 35 3.91 -19.79 -3.39
C ASN A 35 3.59 -19.22 -4.78
N ASN A 36 3.55 -17.91 -4.92
CA ASN A 36 3.24 -17.24 -6.19
C ASN A 36 4.41 -16.36 -6.62
N ARG A 37 4.64 -16.31 -7.93
CA ARG A 37 5.59 -15.36 -8.53
C ARG A 37 4.85 -14.09 -8.91
N PHE A 38 4.95 -13.08 -8.05
CA PHE A 38 4.40 -11.77 -8.34
C PHE A 38 5.48 -10.85 -8.90
N ASP A 39 5.22 -10.21 -10.03
CA ASP A 39 6.10 -9.18 -10.60
C ASP A 39 5.99 -7.87 -9.81
N TYR A 40 4.83 -7.62 -9.18
CA TYR A 40 4.57 -6.41 -8.42
C TYR A 40 3.45 -6.59 -7.41
N VAL A 41 3.57 -5.93 -6.26
CA VAL A 41 2.53 -5.88 -5.22
C VAL A 41 1.95 -4.48 -5.13
N VAL A 42 0.62 -4.37 -5.15
CA VAL A 42 -0.11 -3.13 -4.89
C VAL A 42 -0.84 -3.25 -3.56
N ASP A 43 -0.47 -2.41 -2.61
CA ASP A 43 -1.11 -2.34 -1.31
C ASP A 43 -2.12 -1.18 -1.27
N ALA A 44 -3.41 -1.54 -1.31
CA ALA A 44 -4.54 -0.62 -1.12
C ALA A 44 -5.33 -0.93 0.17
N ILE A 45 -4.71 -1.61 1.12
CA ILE A 45 -5.32 -1.97 2.40
C ILE A 45 -5.45 -0.71 3.27
N ASP A 46 -6.60 -0.53 3.90
CA ASP A 46 -6.87 0.62 4.77
C ASP A 46 -6.62 0.35 6.27
N THR A 47 -6.41 -0.92 6.64
CA THR A 47 -6.08 -1.34 8.01
C THR A 47 -4.58 -1.47 8.20
N LEU A 48 -4.05 -0.93 9.31
CA LEU A 48 -2.62 -0.74 9.50
C LEU A 48 -1.83 -2.05 9.61
N SER A 49 -2.32 -3.05 10.35
CA SER A 49 -1.54 -4.27 10.61
C SER A 49 -1.34 -5.11 9.34
N PRO A 50 -2.38 -5.50 8.58
CA PRO A 50 -2.18 -6.23 7.33
C PRO A 50 -1.32 -5.46 6.32
N LYS A 51 -1.51 -4.13 6.23
CA LYS A 51 -0.72 -3.25 5.38
C LYS A 51 0.77 -3.32 5.69
N VAL A 52 1.14 -3.25 6.97
CA VAL A 52 2.53 -3.32 7.42
C VAL A 52 3.13 -4.70 7.12
N PHE A 53 2.37 -5.78 7.37
CA PHE A 53 2.83 -7.14 7.10
C PHE A 53 3.01 -7.39 5.60
N LEU A 54 2.05 -6.98 4.76
CA LEU A 54 2.17 -7.09 3.30
C LEU A 54 3.44 -6.40 2.80
N ALA A 55 3.68 -5.16 3.26
CA ALA A 55 4.87 -4.41 2.86
C ALA A 55 6.17 -5.07 3.35
N ALA A 56 6.21 -5.54 4.60
CA ALA A 56 7.39 -6.18 5.16
C ALA A 56 7.73 -7.48 4.44
N TRP A 57 6.73 -8.33 4.17
CA TRP A 57 6.94 -9.59 3.47
C TRP A 57 7.24 -9.41 1.98
N SER A 58 6.69 -8.40 1.31
CA SER A 58 7.10 -8.04 -0.04
C SER A 58 8.59 -7.70 -0.11
N ILE A 59 9.11 -6.92 0.86
CA ILE A 59 10.55 -6.64 0.97
C ILE A 59 11.35 -7.92 1.28
N TYR A 60 10.83 -8.79 2.12
CA TYR A 60 11.49 -10.07 2.46
C TYR A 60 11.68 -10.96 1.22
N PHE A 61 10.65 -11.07 0.40
CA PHE A 61 10.65 -11.88 -0.83
C PHE A 61 11.19 -11.15 -2.08
N ASP A 62 11.76 -9.96 -1.93
CA ASP A 62 12.25 -9.13 -3.05
C ASP A 62 11.18 -8.75 -4.08
N ILE A 63 9.91 -8.69 -3.69
CA ILE A 63 8.82 -8.29 -4.58
C ILE A 63 8.66 -6.77 -4.52
N PRO A 64 8.74 -6.07 -5.66
CA PRO A 64 8.46 -4.64 -5.71
C PRO A 64 7.08 -4.31 -5.17
N ILE A 65 6.96 -3.24 -4.38
CA ILE A 65 5.68 -2.84 -3.79
C ILE A 65 5.44 -1.34 -3.89
N VAL A 66 4.21 -0.97 -4.20
CA VAL A 66 3.66 0.37 -4.01
C VAL A 66 2.49 0.33 -3.04
N SER A 67 2.48 1.24 -2.08
CA SER A 67 1.49 1.32 -1.01
C SER A 67 0.72 2.63 -1.08
N SER A 68 -0.60 2.56 -1.14
CA SER A 68 -1.50 3.70 -1.03
C SER A 68 -1.56 4.19 0.40
N MET A 69 -1.29 5.45 0.63
CA MET A 69 -1.54 6.06 1.94
C MET A 69 -3.00 6.56 2.06
N GLY A 70 -3.35 7.15 3.19
CA GLY A 70 -4.70 7.63 3.42
C GLY A 70 -5.07 8.82 2.54
N SER A 71 -6.19 8.72 1.83
CA SER A 71 -6.80 9.79 1.02
C SER A 71 -7.90 10.56 1.75
N GLY A 72 -8.31 10.13 2.94
CA GLY A 72 -9.34 10.78 3.72
C GLY A 72 -8.94 12.20 4.16
N GLY A 73 -9.89 13.13 4.10
CA GLY A 73 -9.68 14.55 4.43
C GLY A 73 -8.77 15.31 3.47
N LYS A 74 -8.45 14.75 2.31
CA LYS A 74 -7.65 15.35 1.25
C LYS A 74 -8.54 15.83 0.12
N MET A 75 -8.17 16.93 -0.52
CA MET A 75 -8.97 17.58 -1.56
C MET A 75 -8.14 17.95 -2.80
N ASP A 76 -6.87 18.27 -2.63
CA ASP A 76 -6.01 18.75 -3.70
C ASP A 76 -5.24 17.62 -4.36
N THR A 77 -5.67 17.27 -5.58
CA THR A 77 -5.03 16.19 -6.36
C THR A 77 -3.62 16.52 -6.80
N GLN A 78 -3.26 17.82 -6.88
CA GLN A 78 -1.91 18.25 -7.27
C GLN A 78 -0.89 18.03 -6.15
N LYS A 79 -1.35 17.79 -4.92
CA LYS A 79 -0.50 17.45 -3.76
C LYS A 79 -0.27 15.97 -3.60
N ILE A 80 -0.70 15.13 -4.54
CA ILE A 80 -0.38 13.71 -4.51
C ILE A 80 1.08 13.53 -4.92
N GLU A 81 1.84 12.92 -4.03
CA GLU A 81 3.27 12.67 -4.20
C GLU A 81 3.60 11.17 -4.23
N ILE A 82 4.70 10.86 -4.92
CA ILE A 82 5.30 9.53 -4.97
C ILE A 82 6.67 9.62 -4.33
N ALA A 83 6.91 8.87 -3.26
CA ALA A 83 8.21 8.81 -2.61
C ALA A 83 8.45 7.46 -1.97
N ASP A 84 9.72 7.18 -1.60
CA ASP A 84 9.99 6.10 -0.66
C ASP A 84 9.31 6.37 0.68
N ILE A 85 8.80 5.32 1.33
CA ILE A 85 8.10 5.44 2.62
C ILE A 85 8.91 6.20 3.67
N SER A 86 10.23 6.09 3.64
CA SER A 86 11.15 6.79 4.55
C SER A 86 11.15 8.31 4.37
N LYS A 87 10.75 8.79 3.20
CA LYS A 87 10.73 10.22 2.84
C LYS A 87 9.35 10.87 2.95
N THR A 88 8.32 10.11 3.28
CA THR A 88 6.97 10.66 3.43
C THR A 88 6.85 11.58 4.65
N TYR A 89 6.05 12.62 4.53
CA TYR A 89 5.81 13.63 5.56
C TYR A 89 4.34 14.02 5.62
N ASN A 90 3.89 14.71 6.66
CA ASN A 90 2.53 15.20 6.87
C ASN A 90 1.40 14.17 6.58
N CYS A 91 1.71 12.87 6.67
CA CYS A 91 0.74 11.79 6.50
C CYS A 91 0.74 10.90 7.74
N ALA A 92 -0.37 10.89 8.47
CA ALA A 92 -0.51 10.14 9.71
C ALA A 92 -0.36 8.63 9.49
N LEU A 93 -1.00 8.07 8.44
CA LEU A 93 -0.91 6.65 8.11
C LEU A 93 0.52 6.24 7.76
N ALA A 94 1.21 7.01 6.92
CA ALA A 94 2.60 6.75 6.58
C ALA A 94 3.52 6.79 7.81
N ARG A 95 3.31 7.73 8.73
CA ARG A 95 4.05 7.82 9.99
C ARG A 95 3.83 6.57 10.86
N MET A 96 2.58 6.10 10.97
CA MET A 96 2.26 4.90 11.75
C MET A 96 2.86 3.65 11.09
N MET A 97 2.77 3.56 9.77
CA MET A 97 3.36 2.46 9.00
C MET A 97 4.88 2.40 9.19
N ARG A 98 5.60 3.52 9.02
CA ARG A 98 7.05 3.60 9.29
C ARG A 98 7.40 3.12 10.69
N LYS A 99 6.67 3.62 11.71
CA LYS A 99 6.92 3.23 13.12
C LYS A 99 6.81 1.72 13.33
N LYS A 100 5.86 1.06 12.67
CA LYS A 100 5.70 -0.40 12.74
C LYS A 100 6.72 -1.16 11.89
N LEU A 101 6.99 -0.70 10.68
CA LEU A 101 8.02 -1.27 9.81
C LEU A 101 9.41 -1.21 10.44
N HIS A 102 9.77 -0.12 11.13
CA HIS A 102 11.03 0.01 11.86
C HIS A 102 11.19 -1.05 12.97
N LYS A 103 10.09 -1.47 13.62
CA LYS A 103 10.14 -2.59 14.57
C LYS A 103 10.48 -3.93 13.91
N LEU A 104 10.11 -4.07 12.63
CA LEU A 104 10.44 -5.22 11.78
C LEU A 104 11.76 -5.05 11.03
N LYS A 105 12.53 -4.00 11.35
CA LYS A 105 13.80 -3.67 10.68
C LYS A 105 13.67 -3.42 9.17
N VAL A 106 12.50 -2.95 8.74
CA VAL A 106 12.24 -2.49 7.38
C VAL A 106 12.17 -0.96 7.39
N TYR A 107 13.01 -0.30 6.62
CA TYR A 107 13.19 1.15 6.67
C TYR A 107 12.91 1.87 5.36
N GLU A 108 13.12 1.20 4.23
CA GLU A 108 13.09 1.80 2.89
C GLU A 108 12.74 0.78 1.80
N ASN A 109 12.71 1.21 0.53
CA ASN A 109 12.37 0.43 -0.66
C ASN A 109 10.88 0.10 -0.82
N ILE A 110 10.00 0.82 -0.12
CA ILE A 110 8.55 0.76 -0.30
C ILE A 110 8.10 2.06 -0.95
N ILE A 111 7.56 2.01 -2.16
CA ILE A 111 6.99 3.18 -2.81
C ILE A 111 5.68 3.53 -2.11
N ALA A 112 5.53 4.77 -1.68
CA ALA A 112 4.31 5.30 -1.11
C ALA A 112 3.70 6.34 -2.03
N VAL A 113 2.40 6.22 -2.31
CA VAL A 113 1.58 7.28 -2.89
C VAL A 113 0.82 7.93 -1.75
N PHE A 114 1.07 9.22 -1.52
CA PHE A 114 0.53 9.95 -0.39
C PHE A 114 0.24 11.40 -0.74
N SER A 115 -0.52 12.09 0.10
CA SER A 115 -0.66 13.56 0.04
C SER A 115 -0.22 14.16 1.37
N PRO A 116 0.68 15.15 1.38
CA PRO A 116 1.08 15.87 2.57
C PRO A 116 0.07 16.94 3.00
N GLU A 117 -1.06 17.06 2.31
CA GLU A 117 -2.11 18.00 2.65
C GLU A 117 -2.58 17.80 4.10
N GLU A 118 -2.72 18.86 4.85
CA GLU A 118 -3.21 18.81 6.23
C GLU A 118 -4.70 18.44 6.26
N VAL A 119 -5.05 17.51 7.13
CA VAL A 119 -6.45 17.09 7.34
C VAL A 119 -7.07 17.98 8.41
N SER A 120 -8.15 18.71 8.06
CA SER A 120 -8.91 19.45 9.04
C SER A 120 -9.50 18.54 10.12
N LYS A 121 -9.49 19.01 11.37
CA LYS A 121 -10.09 18.27 12.48
C LYS A 121 -11.58 18.00 12.27
N ASP A 122 -12.26 18.88 11.56
CA ASP A 122 -13.69 18.79 11.26
C ASP A 122 -14.03 17.64 10.30
N CYS A 123 -13.02 17.13 9.55
CA CYS A 123 -13.19 15.97 8.67
C CYS A 123 -13.09 14.64 9.40
N VAL A 124 -12.74 14.63 10.69
CA VAL A 124 -12.52 13.41 11.49
C VAL A 124 -13.73 13.13 12.35
N VAL A 125 -14.44 12.05 12.06
CA VAL A 125 -15.54 11.56 12.90
C VAL A 125 -15.01 10.41 13.74
N GLU A 126 -15.06 10.56 15.06
CA GLU A 126 -14.74 9.46 15.98
C GLU A 126 -15.86 8.42 15.95
N GLN A 127 -15.69 7.41 15.17
CA GLN A 127 -16.56 6.23 15.15
C GLN A 127 -15.70 4.99 15.44
N ARG A 128 -15.91 4.39 16.62
CA ARG A 128 -15.26 3.13 16.98
C ARG A 128 -15.91 1.99 16.21
N SER A 129 -15.17 1.36 15.32
CA SER A 129 -15.48 0.04 14.76
C SER A 129 -14.41 -0.96 15.21
N GLU A 130 -14.67 -2.26 15.08
CA GLU A 130 -13.76 -3.31 15.54
C GLU A 130 -12.31 -3.16 15.05
N ASN A 131 -12.09 -2.51 13.89
CA ASN A 131 -10.78 -2.36 13.26
C ASN A 131 -10.34 -0.90 13.03
N LYS A 132 -11.17 0.11 13.34
CA LYS A 132 -10.87 1.54 13.16
C LYS A 132 -11.36 2.38 14.33
N ILE A 133 -10.54 3.31 14.78
CA ILE A 133 -10.83 4.22 15.89
C ILE A 133 -11.48 5.53 15.38
N SER A 134 -11.25 5.90 14.13
CA SER A 134 -11.79 7.12 13.52
C SER A 134 -12.04 6.93 12.04
N ASN A 135 -13.15 7.47 11.56
CA ASN A 135 -13.44 7.61 10.14
C ASN A 135 -13.15 9.04 9.70
N VAL A 136 -12.50 9.17 8.56
CA VAL A 136 -12.22 10.47 7.93
C VAL A 136 -13.07 10.59 6.69
N GLY A 137 -13.80 11.68 6.54
CA GLY A 137 -14.57 11.96 5.34
C GLY A 137 -13.66 11.91 4.10
N THR A 138 -14.13 11.26 3.05
CA THR A 138 -13.35 11.07 1.82
C THR A 138 -14.15 11.55 0.62
N ILE A 139 -13.57 12.46 -0.14
CA ILE A 139 -14.13 12.92 -1.40
C ILE A 139 -13.82 11.90 -2.50
N SER A 140 -14.81 11.53 -3.31
CA SER A 140 -14.75 10.35 -4.19
C SER A 140 -13.61 10.37 -5.21
N TYR A 141 -13.24 11.52 -5.72
CA TYR A 141 -12.18 11.62 -6.71
C TYR A 141 -10.77 11.39 -6.13
N MET A 142 -10.54 11.64 -4.83
CA MET A 142 -9.20 11.48 -4.24
C MET A 142 -8.72 10.02 -4.25
N PRO A 143 -9.49 9.01 -3.78
CA PRO A 143 -9.05 7.62 -3.93
C PRO A 143 -8.88 7.20 -5.39
N ALA A 144 -9.69 7.71 -6.32
CA ALA A 144 -9.53 7.44 -7.74
C ALA A 144 -8.20 7.96 -8.28
N MET A 145 -7.81 9.20 -7.93
CA MET A 145 -6.52 9.78 -8.32
C MET A 145 -5.33 9.05 -7.69
N PHE A 146 -5.45 8.61 -6.44
CA PHE A 146 -4.45 7.73 -5.83
C PHE A 146 -4.31 6.42 -6.63
N GLY A 147 -5.44 5.80 -7.02
CA GLY A 147 -5.44 4.59 -7.84
C GLY A 147 -4.77 4.80 -9.20
N CYS A 148 -5.10 5.87 -9.92
CA CYS A 148 -4.46 6.23 -11.19
C CYS A 148 -2.95 6.47 -11.02
N THR A 149 -2.55 7.15 -9.95
CA THR A 149 -1.13 7.39 -9.65
C THR A 149 -0.40 6.08 -9.37
N ILE A 150 -0.99 5.18 -8.59
CA ILE A 150 -0.43 3.84 -8.33
C ILE A 150 -0.31 3.03 -9.62
N ALA A 151 -1.33 3.01 -10.46
CA ALA A 151 -1.30 2.33 -11.76
C ALA A 151 -0.15 2.87 -12.64
N SER A 152 0.03 4.19 -12.68
CA SER A 152 1.15 4.82 -13.37
C SER A 152 2.51 4.38 -12.82
N VAL A 153 2.65 4.22 -11.49
CA VAL A 153 3.88 3.69 -10.87
C VAL A 153 4.15 2.27 -11.34
N VAL A 154 3.16 1.38 -11.21
CA VAL A 154 3.29 -0.04 -11.55
C VAL A 154 3.66 -0.22 -13.02
N ILE A 155 2.91 0.42 -13.93
CA ILE A 155 3.16 0.31 -15.37
C ILE A 155 4.57 0.76 -15.71
N ARG A 156 5.02 1.91 -15.21
CA ARG A 156 6.37 2.40 -15.46
C ARG A 156 7.46 1.47 -14.94
N GLU A 157 7.31 0.97 -13.72
CA GLU A 157 8.27 0.05 -13.12
C GLU A 157 8.34 -1.28 -13.89
N LEU A 158 7.21 -1.83 -14.33
CA LEU A 158 7.16 -3.08 -15.11
C LEU A 158 7.80 -2.96 -16.49
N ILE A 159 7.77 -1.78 -17.12
CA ILE A 159 8.47 -1.52 -18.39
C ILE A 159 9.90 -1.02 -18.20
N GLY A 160 10.46 -1.11 -16.99
CA GLY A 160 11.85 -0.77 -16.68
C GLY A 160 12.12 0.71 -16.41
N ILE A 161 11.09 1.56 -16.28
CA ILE A 161 11.25 2.97 -15.88
C ILE A 161 11.22 3.06 -14.37
N GLN A 162 12.37 3.27 -13.76
CA GLN A 162 12.48 3.39 -12.31
C GLN A 162 11.83 4.69 -11.81
N VAL A 163 10.78 4.56 -10.98
CA VAL A 163 10.02 5.70 -10.45
C VAL A 163 10.72 6.36 -9.26
N ILE A 164 11.30 5.55 -8.38
CA ILE A 164 12.17 6.01 -7.30
C ILE A 164 13.48 5.24 -7.32
N LYS A 165 14.56 5.88 -6.88
CA LYS A 165 15.85 5.18 -6.71
C LYS A 165 15.76 4.25 -5.51
N ARG A 166 15.71 2.94 -5.78
CA ARG A 166 15.85 1.92 -4.74
C ARG A 166 17.32 1.78 -4.35
N LYS A 167 17.54 1.45 -3.11
CA LYS A 167 18.89 1.16 -2.60
C LYS A 167 19.09 -0.35 -2.57
N ASP A 168 20.18 -0.79 -3.18
CA ASP A 168 20.58 -2.20 -3.11
C ASP A 168 20.82 -2.58 -1.66
N ASN A 169 20.10 -3.59 -1.16
CA ASN A 169 20.21 -4.16 0.19
C ASN A 169 20.29 -3.14 1.34
N GLY A 170 19.64 -2.00 1.19
CA GLY A 170 19.68 -0.89 2.11
C GLY A 170 19.71 -1.23 3.60
N ARG A 171 19.07 -0.43 4.43
CA ARG A 171 19.04 -0.61 5.89
C ARG A 171 18.11 -1.73 6.38
N ASN A 172 17.45 -2.46 5.45
CA ASN A 172 16.48 -3.49 5.79
C ASN A 172 17.18 -4.75 6.31
N ASP A 173 16.75 -5.24 7.47
CA ASP A 173 17.26 -6.48 8.07
C ASP A 173 16.17 -7.57 7.98
N ARG A 174 16.33 -8.44 7.02
CA ARG A 174 15.36 -9.54 6.76
C ARG A 174 15.39 -10.64 7.82
N SER A 175 16.45 -10.75 8.62
CA SER A 175 16.58 -11.81 9.63
C SER A 175 15.52 -11.74 10.72
N VAL A 176 15.01 -10.54 11.01
CA VAL A 176 13.95 -10.33 12.00
C VAL A 176 12.62 -10.97 11.56
N LEU A 177 12.32 -10.94 10.26
CA LEU A 177 11.08 -11.50 9.72
C LEU A 177 11.08 -13.03 9.73
N GLN A 178 12.24 -13.66 9.66
CA GLN A 178 12.34 -15.13 9.75
C GLN A 178 11.78 -15.71 11.05
N LYS A 179 11.73 -14.90 12.13
CA LYS A 179 11.16 -15.33 13.40
C LYS A 179 9.62 -15.45 13.40
N TYR A 180 8.97 -14.87 12.39
CA TYR A 180 7.52 -14.89 12.21
C TYR A 180 7.06 -15.86 11.11
N ARG A 181 7.97 -16.62 10.54
CA ARG A 181 7.75 -17.70 9.59
C ARG A 181 7.66 -19.02 10.34
#